data_a22e61169367b8daad04cbcf7334437e
#
_entry.id   a22e61169367b8daad04cbcf7334437e
#
_cell.length_a   1.000
_cell.length_b   1.000
_cell.length_c   1.000
_cell.angle_alpha   90.00
_cell.angle_beta   90.00
_cell.angle_gamma   90.00
#
_symmetry.space_group_name_H-M   'P 1'
#
loop_
_entity.id
_entity.type
_entity.pdbx_description
1 polymer ?
#
loop_
_entity_poly.entity_id
_entity_poly.type
_entity_poly.pdbx_seq_one_letter_code
_entity_poly.pdbx_strand_id
1 'polypeptide(L)'
;MKGTTHLIATAVAALLAAAPAIAQQSPTATQSKTQTTVKIDTTVKTKATLYPLSTTSLGSVVTATDTVKTKMTVVTTPDSVTATDTTVKTRTTTFDLSTTTPDSNTVAVDTTALVSTDAVEPKAKSTVASRAAATQPQIVIQHIRPVDQRGINVFESPKIDNTAYDGFKLQWGVAFTQQFQGLDHKNTALPKPTTPVGGTTYDANKLIQIGHGFNNAEANLYMNAQLAKGIRVSLTSYLSTRHHNETWVKDGYLLVDDSPIKWEPLENLMQFVTVKVGHFEINYGDSHFRRTDGGNAMYNPFVGNLIMDAFTTEVGGEVYVRLGALMAMGGITGGEVRGMVAQPQKRSPSFLGKVGFDRQVMSDLRLRLTGSMYTTKHSVSNTLYSGDRSGSRYYDVLENVNSTEAANAWSGAIQPGQKDNITATVINPFVKFRGLEYFGNIETSKGKAATETADRTWNQLSNELVYRFLPAEQVWVGARYNTASGKLAVTDPKETVKRTQLSAGWFITPGLMGKIEYVNQKYDGFVPTDIRNGGNFKGFLVEGTVAF
;
A
#
# COMPACT_ATOMS: atom_id res chain seq x y z
N MET A 1 -2.77 11.60 33.25
CA MET A 1 -3.05 11.54 31.80
C MET A 1 -2.01 12.21 30.88
N LYS A 2 -0.90 12.78 31.39
CA LYS A 2 0.18 13.37 30.55
C LYS A 2 1.38 12.44 30.28
N GLY A 3 1.39 11.22 30.85
CA GLY A 3 2.53 10.29 30.72
C GLY A 3 2.45 9.30 29.55
N THR A 4 1.26 9.02 29.06
CA THR A 4 1.06 7.96 28.04
C THR A 4 1.41 8.40 26.62
N THR A 5 1.28 9.70 26.34
CA THR A 5 1.56 10.26 25.00
C THR A 5 3.06 10.30 24.66
N HIS A 6 3.93 10.45 25.66
CA HIS A 6 5.38 10.44 25.44
C HIS A 6 5.97 9.03 25.23
N LEU A 7 5.33 8.01 25.79
CA LEU A 7 5.79 6.62 25.59
C LEU A 7 5.57 6.11 24.17
N ILE A 8 4.46 6.50 23.55
CA ILE A 8 4.10 6.07 22.18
C ILE A 8 5.01 6.76 21.15
N ALA A 9 5.31 8.04 21.34
CA ALA A 9 6.21 8.77 20.44
C ALA A 9 7.66 8.24 20.49
N THR A 10 8.10 7.76 21.65
CA THR A 10 9.45 7.22 21.84
C THR A 10 9.59 5.79 21.27
N ALA A 11 8.53 4.98 21.30
CA ALA A 11 8.54 3.64 20.73
C ALA A 11 8.59 3.67 19.19
N VAL A 12 7.88 4.60 18.57
CA VAL A 12 7.90 4.81 17.11
C VAL A 12 9.27 5.35 16.64
N ALA A 13 9.87 6.26 17.41
CA ALA A 13 11.20 6.78 17.10
C ALA A 13 12.31 5.71 17.25
N ALA A 14 12.16 4.77 18.19
CA ALA A 14 13.14 3.69 18.39
C ALA A 14 13.10 2.63 17.27
N LEU A 15 11.90 2.33 16.71
CA LEU A 15 11.79 1.43 15.56
C LEU A 15 12.33 2.05 14.25
N LEU A 16 12.21 3.37 14.10
CA LEU A 16 12.70 4.11 12.93
C LEU A 16 14.20 4.39 12.99
N ALA A 17 14.80 4.40 14.18
CA ALA A 17 16.23 4.68 14.36
C ALA A 17 17.14 3.43 14.20
N ALA A 18 16.58 2.22 14.22
CA ALA A 18 17.35 0.98 14.10
C ALA A 18 17.70 0.57 12.65
N ALA A 19 17.07 1.19 11.66
CA ALA A 19 17.25 0.83 10.25
C ALA A 19 18.48 1.42 9.52
N PRO A 20 19.06 2.59 9.87
CA PRO A 20 20.09 3.21 9.02
C PRO A 20 21.53 2.76 9.27
N ALA A 21 21.82 1.93 10.26
CA ALA A 21 23.22 1.65 10.65
C ALA A 21 23.93 0.57 9.82
N ILE A 22 23.25 -0.08 8.84
CA ILE A 22 23.83 -1.22 8.09
C ILE A 22 24.18 -0.89 6.63
N ALA A 23 23.81 0.26 6.09
CA ALA A 23 23.85 0.52 4.65
C ALA A 23 24.79 1.67 4.21
N GLN A 24 26.01 1.75 4.71
CA GLN A 24 27.03 2.58 4.06
C GLN A 24 28.35 1.83 3.91
N GLN A 25 28.45 1.07 2.82
CA GLN A 25 29.70 0.86 2.07
C GLN A 25 29.39 0.18 0.72
N SER A 26 29.51 0.93 -0.36
CA SER A 26 29.57 0.38 -1.71
C SER A 26 30.93 -0.26 -1.95
N PRO A 27 31.01 -1.48 -2.49
CA PRO A 27 32.27 -2.03 -2.94
C PRO A 27 32.44 -1.87 -4.45
N THR A 28 33.57 -1.29 -4.82
CA THR A 28 34.14 -1.45 -6.16
C THR A 28 34.57 -2.92 -6.35
N ALA A 29 34.25 -3.44 -7.51
CA ALA A 29 34.42 -4.85 -7.82
C ALA A 29 35.88 -5.33 -7.78
N THR A 30 36.12 -6.43 -7.07
CA THR A 30 37.06 -7.48 -7.47
C THR A 30 36.67 -8.77 -6.74
N GLN A 31 36.43 -9.85 -7.49
CA GLN A 31 36.02 -11.13 -6.94
C GLN A 31 37.17 -11.81 -6.15
N SER A 32 36.95 -12.01 -4.89
CA SER A 32 37.66 -12.99 -4.09
C SER A 32 36.68 -13.57 -3.06
N LYS A 33 36.56 -14.91 -3.04
CA LYS A 33 35.73 -15.63 -2.06
C LYS A 33 36.37 -15.51 -0.67
N THR A 34 35.90 -14.59 0.14
CA THR A 34 36.29 -14.42 1.52
C THR A 34 35.11 -14.77 2.43
N GLN A 35 35.29 -15.74 3.31
CA GLN A 35 34.30 -16.05 4.36
C GLN A 35 34.47 -15.02 5.51
N THR A 36 33.39 -14.30 5.81
CA THR A 36 33.37 -13.34 6.91
C THR A 36 32.55 -13.90 8.07
N THR A 37 33.18 -14.07 9.23
CA THR A 37 32.50 -14.48 10.46
C THR A 37 32.31 -13.26 11.35
N VAL A 38 31.07 -12.97 11.72
CA VAL A 38 30.72 -11.86 12.63
C VAL A 38 30.40 -12.44 14.01
N LYS A 39 31.14 -12.03 15.04
CA LYS A 39 30.86 -12.36 16.43
C LYS A 39 30.34 -11.10 17.14
N ILE A 40 29.19 -11.20 17.77
CA ILE A 40 28.57 -10.08 18.47
C ILE A 40 28.48 -10.44 19.95
N ASP A 41 29.23 -9.71 20.79
CA ASP A 41 29.13 -9.80 22.22
C ASP A 41 28.36 -8.59 22.77
N THR A 42 27.26 -8.85 23.46
CA THR A 42 26.40 -7.79 24.02
C THR A 42 26.41 -7.86 25.55
N THR A 43 26.79 -6.77 26.20
CA THR A 43 26.73 -6.65 27.66
C THR A 43 25.68 -5.61 28.04
N VAL A 44 24.68 -6.01 28.82
CA VAL A 44 23.62 -5.12 29.32
C VAL A 44 23.88 -4.78 30.78
N LYS A 45 23.92 -3.50 31.13
CA LYS A 45 23.96 -3.03 32.53
C LYS A 45 22.68 -2.24 32.81
N THR A 46 21.84 -2.76 33.69
CA THR A 46 20.61 -2.12 34.14
C THR A 46 20.83 -1.36 35.45
N LYS A 47 20.42 -0.10 35.51
CA LYS A 47 20.39 0.68 36.76
C LYS A 47 18.94 1.06 37.03
N ALA A 48 18.35 0.50 38.09
CA ALA A 48 17.01 0.84 38.55
C ALA A 48 17.05 1.93 39.61
N THR A 49 16.21 2.93 39.54
CA THR A 49 16.04 3.96 40.55
C THR A 49 14.57 4.01 40.98
N LEU A 50 14.35 3.84 42.29
CA LEU A 50 13.02 3.90 42.92
C LEU A 50 12.73 5.34 43.35
N TYR A 51 11.57 5.85 42.98
CA TYR A 51 11.04 7.12 43.46
C TYR A 51 9.82 6.86 44.36
N PRO A 52 9.84 7.21 45.63
CA PRO A 52 8.64 7.11 46.47
C PRO A 52 7.65 8.24 46.15
N LEU A 53 6.40 7.88 45.91
CA LEU A 53 5.29 8.81 45.81
C LEU A 53 4.72 9.04 47.22
N SER A 54 4.57 10.33 47.63
CA SER A 54 3.99 10.72 48.93
C SER A 54 2.52 10.33 48.99
N THR A 55 2.23 9.57 50.05
CA THR A 55 0.94 9.36 50.74
C THR A 55 -0.37 9.65 50.00
N THR A 56 -0.93 8.68 49.36
CA THR A 56 -2.31 8.15 49.40
C THR A 56 -2.67 7.38 48.17
N SER A 57 -1.93 6.36 47.83
CA SER A 57 -2.38 5.16 47.09
C SER A 57 -1.22 4.24 46.80
N LEU A 58 -1.41 2.98 46.99
CA LEU A 58 -0.46 1.91 46.70
C LEU A 58 -0.03 1.91 45.22
N GLY A 59 1.24 2.22 44.95
CA GLY A 59 1.85 2.09 43.64
C GLY A 59 3.22 2.74 43.56
N SER A 60 4.27 1.95 43.46
CA SER A 60 5.64 2.44 43.18
C SER A 60 5.92 2.37 41.69
N VAL A 61 6.43 3.45 41.11
CA VAL A 61 6.90 3.45 39.71
C VAL A 61 8.41 3.20 39.72
N VAL A 62 8.83 2.12 39.11
CA VAL A 62 10.25 1.79 38.88
C VAL A 62 10.63 2.27 37.49
N THR A 63 11.62 3.14 37.38
CA THR A 63 12.21 3.52 36.09
C THR A 63 13.57 2.82 35.98
N ALA A 64 13.68 1.89 35.07
CA ALA A 64 14.96 1.24 34.74
C ALA A 64 15.56 1.88 33.48
N THR A 65 16.83 2.21 33.53
CA THR A 65 17.58 2.71 32.36
C THR A 65 18.67 1.69 32.04
N ASP A 66 18.53 1.07 30.89
CA ASP A 66 19.50 0.08 30.41
C ASP A 66 20.51 0.72 29.47
N THR A 67 21.78 0.48 29.72
CA THR A 67 22.86 0.85 28.82
C THR A 67 23.40 -0.42 28.18
N VAL A 68 23.16 -0.60 26.90
CA VAL A 68 23.66 -1.75 26.14
C VAL A 68 24.98 -1.37 25.46
N LYS A 69 26.05 -2.08 25.80
CA LYS A 69 27.31 -1.99 25.07
C LYS A 69 27.44 -3.21 24.18
N THR A 70 27.42 -2.99 22.87
CA THR A 70 27.63 -4.05 21.90
C THR A 70 29.02 -3.92 21.29
N LYS A 71 29.83 -4.96 21.42
CA LYS A 71 31.12 -5.06 20.76
C LYS A 71 30.97 -5.99 19.56
N MET A 72 31.15 -5.46 18.37
CA MET A 72 31.14 -6.23 17.14
C MET A 72 32.57 -6.47 16.69
N THR A 73 33.00 -7.73 16.61
CA THR A 73 34.30 -8.12 16.09
C THR A 73 34.08 -8.78 14.73
N VAL A 74 34.61 -8.17 13.69
CA VAL A 74 34.59 -8.74 12.33
C VAL A 74 35.96 -9.34 12.05
N VAL A 75 36.04 -10.65 11.86
CA VAL A 75 37.24 -11.35 11.49
C VAL A 75 37.21 -11.67 10.02
N THR A 76 38.06 -11.02 9.24
CA THR A 76 38.33 -11.34 7.84
C THR A 76 39.70 -11.98 7.73
N THR A 77 39.79 -13.15 7.17
CA THR A 77 41.07 -13.79 6.88
C THR A 77 41.48 -13.54 5.42
N PRO A 78 42.74 -13.15 5.10
CA PRO A 78 43.88 -12.99 6.03
C PRO A 78 44.13 -11.53 6.42
N ASP A 79 44.38 -11.32 7.69
CA ASP A 79 45.11 -10.19 8.28
C ASP A 79 44.46 -8.78 8.28
N SER A 80 43.28 -8.60 8.89
CA SER A 80 43.01 -7.35 9.62
C SER A 80 41.82 -7.50 10.58
N VAL A 81 42.02 -7.20 11.84
CA VAL A 81 40.97 -7.10 12.86
C VAL A 81 40.64 -5.63 13.05
N THR A 82 39.43 -5.21 12.66
CA THR A 82 38.91 -3.87 12.98
C THR A 82 37.82 -4.03 14.03
N ALA A 83 38.04 -3.51 15.22
CA ALA A 83 37.03 -3.47 16.27
C ALA A 83 36.37 -2.09 16.29
N THR A 84 35.07 -2.04 16.16
CA THR A 84 34.27 -0.79 16.30
C THR A 84 33.37 -0.92 17.52
N ASP A 85 33.53 -0.02 18.49
CA ASP A 85 32.64 0.06 19.66
C ASP A 85 31.44 0.95 19.32
N THR A 86 30.24 0.37 19.31
CA THR A 86 28.99 1.14 19.13
C THR A 86 28.14 1.02 20.39
N THR A 87 27.85 2.15 21.03
CA THR A 87 26.99 2.20 22.20
C THR A 87 25.56 2.52 21.75
N VAL A 88 24.66 1.56 21.90
CA VAL A 88 23.21 1.74 21.61
C VAL A 88 22.48 1.83 22.96
N LYS A 89 21.72 2.89 23.19
CA LYS A 89 20.86 3.03 24.38
C LYS A 89 19.47 2.50 24.03
N THR A 90 19.10 1.37 24.59
CA THR A 90 17.74 0.81 24.48
C THR A 90 17.03 0.94 25.84
N ARG A 91 15.79 1.39 25.82
CA ARG A 91 14.97 1.51 27.04
C ARG A 91 13.95 0.38 27.02
N THR A 92 14.05 -0.56 27.93
CA THR A 92 13.04 -1.61 28.14
C THR A 92 12.36 -1.36 29.47
N THR A 93 11.05 -1.29 29.50
CA THR A 93 10.25 -1.16 30.72
C THR A 93 9.56 -2.50 30.97
N THR A 94 9.95 -3.21 32.02
CA THR A 94 9.29 -4.43 32.48
C THR A 94 8.53 -4.11 33.75
N PHE A 95 7.22 -4.43 33.80
CA PHE A 95 6.40 -4.33 35.01
C PHE A 95 6.26 -5.71 35.61
N ASP A 96 6.77 -5.91 36.82
CA ASP A 96 6.46 -7.09 37.63
C ASP A 96 5.73 -6.66 38.90
N LEU A 97 4.52 -7.19 39.10
CA LEU A 97 3.65 -6.91 40.22
C LEU A 97 3.65 -8.11 41.19
N SER A 98 4.81 -8.48 41.72
CA SER A 98 4.84 -9.41 42.85
C SER A 98 5.40 -8.72 44.09
N THR A 99 4.55 -8.64 45.10
CA THR A 99 4.83 -8.17 46.44
C THR A 99 5.89 -8.99 47.12
N THR A 100 7.06 -8.38 47.44
CA THR A 100 7.84 -8.65 48.66
C THR A 100 8.89 -7.58 48.89
N THR A 101 9.01 -7.18 50.12
CA THR A 101 9.92 -6.31 50.90
C THR A 101 11.27 -5.90 50.31
N PRO A 102 11.74 -4.68 50.67
CA PRO A 102 12.91 -4.09 50.06
C PRO A 102 14.22 -4.58 50.74
N ASP A 103 15.03 -5.27 49.95
CA ASP A 103 16.46 -5.35 50.23
C ASP A 103 17.26 -5.14 48.96
N SER A 104 18.30 -4.34 49.09
CA SER A 104 19.19 -3.94 48.02
C SER A 104 20.02 -5.12 47.52
N ASN A 105 19.63 -5.75 46.42
CA ASN A 105 20.48 -6.71 45.72
C ASN A 105 20.42 -6.51 44.21
N THR A 106 21.56 -6.34 43.62
CA THR A 106 21.82 -6.42 42.20
C THR A 106 21.53 -7.83 41.71
N VAL A 107 20.48 -8.02 40.93
CA VAL A 107 20.20 -9.28 40.23
C VAL A 107 20.95 -9.26 38.90
N ALA A 108 21.94 -10.11 38.78
CA ALA A 108 22.53 -10.47 37.49
C ALA A 108 21.66 -11.56 36.85
N VAL A 109 21.05 -11.26 35.74
CA VAL A 109 20.34 -12.26 34.92
C VAL A 109 21.34 -12.84 33.93
N ASP A 110 21.75 -14.09 34.21
CA ASP A 110 22.55 -14.89 33.27
C ASP A 110 21.64 -15.55 32.24
N THR A 111 21.68 -15.08 31.01
CA THR A 111 20.97 -15.72 29.89
C THR A 111 21.95 -16.57 29.08
N THR A 112 22.33 -17.71 29.60
CA THR A 112 22.89 -18.80 28.81
C THR A 112 21.77 -19.68 28.28
N ALA A 113 21.35 -19.44 27.04
CA ALA A 113 20.50 -20.38 26.31
C ALA A 113 21.38 -21.56 25.85
N LEU A 114 21.30 -22.67 26.55
CA LEU A 114 21.86 -23.95 26.10
C LEU A 114 20.96 -24.49 24.97
N VAL A 115 21.49 -24.50 23.76
CA VAL A 115 20.94 -25.33 22.67
C VAL A 115 21.45 -26.74 22.91
N SER A 116 20.54 -27.62 23.35
CA SER A 116 20.78 -29.06 23.39
C SER A 116 20.45 -29.66 22.03
N THR A 117 21.48 -30.14 21.35
CA THR A 117 21.31 -31.14 20.29
C THR A 117 21.36 -32.50 20.98
N ASP A 118 20.29 -33.29 20.91
CA ASP A 118 20.33 -34.72 20.65
C ASP A 118 18.96 -35.39 20.79
N ALA A 119 18.81 -36.38 19.95
CA ALA A 119 17.92 -37.52 19.99
C ALA A 119 16.74 -37.51 18.95
N VAL A 120 17.03 -38.20 17.88
CA VAL A 120 16.07 -38.81 16.96
C VAL A 120 15.31 -39.92 17.71
N GLU A 121 13.98 -39.82 17.74
CA GLU A 121 13.09 -40.97 18.05
C GLU A 121 11.76 -40.91 17.23
N PRO A 122 11.03 -42.01 17.10
CA PRO A 122 10.45 -42.43 15.83
C PRO A 122 9.04 -41.92 15.56
N LYS A 123 8.65 -41.91 14.28
CA LYS A 123 7.37 -41.59 13.68
C LYS A 123 6.16 -42.04 14.49
N ALA A 124 5.54 -41.12 15.20
CA ALA A 124 4.14 -41.24 15.59
C ALA A 124 3.27 -40.66 14.45
N LYS A 125 2.26 -41.42 14.01
CA LYS A 125 1.25 -41.01 13.06
C LYS A 125 0.58 -39.73 13.55
N SER A 126 0.85 -38.62 12.93
CA SER A 126 0.20 -37.35 13.18
C SER A 126 -1.27 -37.45 12.75
N THR A 127 -2.16 -37.66 13.70
CA THR A 127 -3.52 -37.17 13.57
C THR A 127 -3.45 -35.65 13.51
N VAL A 128 -3.85 -35.09 12.37
CA VAL A 128 -4.02 -33.65 12.20
C VAL A 128 -5.14 -33.21 13.13
N ALA A 129 -4.80 -32.96 14.38
CA ALA A 129 -5.64 -32.16 15.26
C ALA A 129 -5.64 -30.77 14.66
N SER A 130 -6.79 -30.29 14.22
CA SER A 130 -6.99 -28.92 13.83
C SER A 130 -6.60 -28.04 15.03
N ARG A 131 -5.41 -27.47 14.96
CA ARG A 131 -4.96 -26.48 15.93
C ARG A 131 -5.89 -25.29 15.75
N ALA A 132 -6.90 -25.17 16.62
CA ALA A 132 -7.69 -23.96 16.69
C ALA A 132 -6.68 -22.83 16.88
N ALA A 133 -6.52 -21.99 15.85
CA ALA A 133 -5.70 -20.80 15.96
C ALA A 133 -6.25 -20.03 17.15
N ALA A 134 -5.38 -19.74 18.12
CA ALA A 134 -5.74 -18.86 19.22
C ALA A 134 -6.15 -17.53 18.58
N THR A 135 -7.45 -17.30 18.47
CA THR A 135 -8.00 -16.06 17.98
C THR A 135 -7.74 -15.02 19.06
N GLN A 136 -6.66 -14.25 18.90
CA GLN A 136 -6.54 -13.02 19.65
C GLN A 136 -7.79 -12.17 19.34
N PRO A 137 -8.44 -11.60 20.36
CA PRO A 137 -9.60 -10.75 20.12
C PRO A 137 -9.17 -9.61 19.19
N GLN A 138 -9.71 -9.60 17.98
CA GLN A 138 -9.42 -8.53 17.03
C GLN A 138 -9.99 -7.24 17.58
N ILE A 139 -9.16 -6.19 17.64
CA ILE A 139 -9.62 -4.84 17.94
C ILE A 139 -10.48 -4.40 16.75
N VAL A 140 -11.79 -4.31 16.96
CA VAL A 140 -12.73 -3.85 15.94
C VAL A 140 -13.00 -2.37 16.14
N ILE A 141 -12.72 -1.57 15.10
CA ILE A 141 -13.01 -0.14 15.02
C ILE A 141 -14.24 0.05 14.12
N GLN A 142 -15.15 0.94 14.49
CA GLN A 142 -16.35 1.23 13.71
C GLN A 142 -16.02 1.70 12.29
N HIS A 143 -16.80 1.28 11.31
CA HIS A 143 -16.75 1.70 9.90
C HIS A 143 -15.39 1.48 9.21
N ILE A 144 -14.50 0.65 9.73
CA ILE A 144 -13.23 0.29 9.07
C ILE A 144 -13.46 -0.83 8.08
N ARG A 145 -12.91 -0.68 6.88
CA ARG A 145 -12.83 -1.74 5.89
C ARG A 145 -11.74 -2.74 6.32
N PRO A 146 -12.06 -4.04 6.50
CA PRO A 146 -11.03 -5.05 6.77
C PRO A 146 -9.98 -5.10 5.65
N VAL A 147 -8.70 -5.24 6.01
CA VAL A 147 -7.57 -5.30 5.04
C VAL A 147 -7.38 -6.67 4.40
N ASP A 148 -8.13 -7.68 4.87
CA ASP A 148 -8.08 -9.07 4.43
C ASP A 148 -9.25 -9.45 3.49
N GLN A 149 -9.48 -10.74 3.25
CA GLN A 149 -10.56 -11.28 2.41
C GLN A 149 -11.93 -10.66 2.73
N ARG A 150 -12.20 -10.32 3.99
CA ARG A 150 -13.48 -9.73 4.41
C ARG A 150 -13.73 -8.34 3.82
N GLY A 151 -12.68 -7.65 3.40
CA GLY A 151 -12.76 -6.35 2.73
C GLY A 151 -13.07 -6.42 1.23
N ILE A 152 -13.16 -7.61 0.63
CA ILE A 152 -13.46 -7.77 -0.80
C ILE A 152 -14.89 -7.28 -1.07
N ASN A 153 -15.03 -6.48 -2.14
CA ASN A 153 -16.29 -5.85 -2.54
C ASN A 153 -16.95 -4.98 -1.46
N VAL A 154 -16.18 -4.59 -0.44
CA VAL A 154 -16.54 -3.47 0.42
C VAL A 154 -16.03 -2.21 -0.27
N PHE A 155 -16.96 -1.39 -0.77
CA PHE A 155 -16.66 -0.12 -1.40
C PHE A 155 -16.55 0.97 -0.32
N GLU A 156 -17.33 2.03 -0.39
CA GLU A 156 -17.33 3.02 0.70
C GLU A 156 -17.81 2.39 2.02
N SER A 157 -17.21 2.80 3.13
CA SER A 157 -17.60 2.33 4.46
C SER A 157 -19.10 2.53 4.71
N PRO A 158 -19.81 1.54 5.25
CA PRO A 158 -21.25 1.64 5.48
C PRO A 158 -21.54 2.74 6.52
N LYS A 159 -22.66 3.43 6.36
CA LYS A 159 -23.10 4.44 7.34
C LYS A 159 -23.56 3.80 8.65
N ILE A 160 -24.21 2.65 8.56
CA ILE A 160 -24.65 1.87 9.71
C ILE A 160 -23.57 0.85 10.05
N ASP A 161 -23.08 0.90 11.26
CA ASP A 161 -22.16 -0.07 11.82
C ASP A 161 -22.73 -0.63 13.12
N ASN A 162 -22.80 -1.95 13.19
CA ASN A 162 -23.31 -2.66 14.38
C ASN A 162 -22.26 -2.79 15.50
N THR A 163 -21.02 -2.33 15.26
CA THR A 163 -19.97 -2.33 16.26
C THR A 163 -20.25 -1.28 17.32
N ALA A 164 -20.46 -1.70 18.55
CA ALA A 164 -20.66 -0.77 19.66
C ALA A 164 -19.38 0.03 19.92
N TYR A 165 -19.53 1.33 20.20
CA TYR A 165 -18.44 2.13 20.72
C TYR A 165 -18.29 1.88 22.23
N ASP A 166 -17.13 1.39 22.63
CA ASP A 166 -16.79 1.04 24.01
C ASP A 166 -15.53 1.77 24.53
N GLY A 167 -15.15 2.87 23.85
CA GLY A 167 -14.03 3.71 24.22
C GLY A 167 -12.97 3.85 23.14
N PHE A 168 -11.84 4.47 23.50
CA PHE A 168 -10.69 4.63 22.63
C PHE A 168 -10.11 3.29 22.23
N LYS A 169 -9.88 3.10 20.93
CA LYS A 169 -9.20 1.91 20.39
C LYS A 169 -8.10 2.34 19.44
N LEU A 170 -7.01 1.58 19.45
CA LEU A 170 -5.92 1.70 18.49
C LEU A 170 -5.67 0.34 17.85
N GLN A 171 -5.79 0.28 16.53
CA GLN A 171 -5.53 -0.91 15.73
C GLN A 171 -4.32 -0.69 14.84
N TRP A 172 -3.41 -1.65 14.84
CA TRP A 172 -2.33 -1.75 13.87
C TRP A 172 -2.63 -2.88 12.90
N GLY A 173 -2.23 -2.69 11.65
CA GLY A 173 -2.36 -3.71 10.62
C GLY A 173 -1.22 -3.63 9.62
N VAL A 174 -1.04 -4.71 8.88
CA VAL A 174 -0.03 -4.82 7.83
C VAL A 174 -0.66 -5.50 6.63
N ALA A 175 -0.30 -5.06 5.43
CA ALA A 175 -0.41 -5.88 4.23
C ALA A 175 0.96 -5.97 3.58
N PHE A 176 1.43 -7.17 3.30
CA PHE A 176 2.73 -7.44 2.69
C PHE A 176 2.55 -8.33 1.46
N THR A 177 3.16 -7.92 0.35
CA THR A 177 3.09 -8.65 -0.93
C THR A 177 4.47 -8.89 -1.49
N GLN A 178 4.70 -10.11 -1.96
CA GLN A 178 5.86 -10.51 -2.75
C GLN A 178 5.40 -11.12 -4.05
N GLN A 179 6.08 -10.78 -5.15
CA GLN A 179 5.73 -11.22 -6.50
C GLN A 179 6.91 -11.87 -7.21
N PHE A 180 6.62 -12.92 -8.00
CA PHE A 180 7.52 -13.51 -8.99
C PHE A 180 6.99 -13.17 -10.38
N GLN A 181 7.87 -12.71 -11.28
CA GLN A 181 7.56 -12.33 -12.66
C GLN A 181 8.26 -13.26 -13.63
N GLY A 182 7.50 -13.76 -14.62
CA GLY A 182 8.01 -14.48 -15.78
C GLY A 182 7.39 -13.88 -17.03
N LEU A 183 7.92 -12.74 -17.49
CA LEU A 183 7.41 -11.99 -18.64
C LEU A 183 8.46 -11.92 -19.75
N ASP A 184 7.97 -11.94 -21.00
CA ASP A 184 8.71 -11.63 -22.21
C ASP A 184 8.16 -10.37 -22.85
N HIS A 185 9.01 -9.57 -23.51
CA HIS A 185 8.59 -8.39 -24.24
C HIS A 185 9.32 -8.23 -25.58
N LYS A 186 8.70 -7.47 -26.49
CA LYS A 186 9.27 -7.10 -27.78
C LYS A 186 8.68 -5.81 -28.31
N ASN A 187 9.39 -5.14 -29.20
CA ASN A 187 8.90 -4.03 -30.01
C ASN A 187 9.42 -4.13 -31.45
N THR A 188 8.95 -3.21 -32.31
CA THR A 188 9.41 -3.01 -33.69
C THR A 188 9.81 -1.56 -33.91
N ALA A 189 10.11 -0.81 -32.83
CA ALA A 189 10.49 0.57 -32.89
C ALA A 189 11.80 0.74 -33.67
N LEU A 190 11.89 1.83 -34.44
CA LEU A 190 13.13 2.19 -35.11
C LEU A 190 14.19 2.59 -34.09
N PRO A 191 15.48 2.31 -34.34
CA PRO A 191 16.56 2.77 -33.48
C PRO A 191 16.49 4.28 -33.21
N LYS A 192 16.67 4.68 -31.97
CA LYS A 192 16.67 6.09 -31.52
C LYS A 192 17.97 6.40 -30.78
N PRO A 193 19.06 6.71 -31.51
CA PRO A 193 20.31 7.07 -30.86
C PRO A 193 20.14 8.28 -29.94
N THR A 194 20.53 8.14 -28.70
CA THR A 194 20.41 9.15 -27.64
C THR A 194 21.73 9.24 -26.90
N THR A 195 22.25 10.46 -26.74
CA THR A 195 23.49 10.73 -26.02
C THR A 195 23.17 11.55 -24.78
N PRO A 196 23.23 10.97 -23.56
CA PRO A 196 23.13 11.73 -22.33
C PRO A 196 24.28 12.74 -22.20
N VAL A 197 24.07 13.81 -21.45
CA VAL A 197 25.14 14.79 -21.17
C VAL A 197 26.27 14.08 -20.43
N GLY A 198 27.48 14.07 -21.04
CA GLY A 198 28.65 13.37 -20.46
C GLY A 198 28.62 11.84 -20.55
N GLY A 199 27.67 11.25 -21.29
CA GLY A 199 27.49 9.79 -21.41
C GLY A 199 27.76 9.24 -22.80
N THR A 200 27.69 7.92 -22.91
CA THR A 200 27.83 7.18 -24.17
C THR A 200 26.49 7.12 -24.91
N THR A 201 26.55 7.25 -26.24
CA THR A 201 25.37 7.08 -27.11
C THR A 201 24.81 5.66 -27.00
N TYR A 202 23.52 5.56 -26.79
CA TYR A 202 22.79 4.29 -26.78
C TYR A 202 21.50 4.40 -27.60
N ASP A 203 20.91 3.27 -27.96
CA ASP A 203 19.60 3.22 -28.61
C ASP A 203 18.50 3.24 -27.55
N ALA A 204 17.76 4.36 -27.44
CA ALA A 204 16.69 4.52 -26.47
C ALA A 204 15.45 3.63 -26.74
N ASN A 205 15.36 3.01 -27.92
CA ASN A 205 14.30 2.07 -28.28
C ASN A 205 14.73 0.59 -28.17
N LYS A 206 16.00 0.32 -27.84
CA LYS A 206 16.47 -1.01 -27.53
C LYS A 206 15.96 -1.42 -26.15
N LEU A 207 15.20 -2.51 -26.10
CA LEU A 207 14.63 -3.02 -24.84
C LEU A 207 15.71 -3.56 -23.91
N ILE A 208 15.52 -3.34 -22.62
CA ILE A 208 16.29 -4.01 -21.56
C ILE A 208 15.99 -5.50 -21.61
N GLN A 209 16.97 -6.33 -21.32
CA GLN A 209 16.74 -7.77 -21.22
C GLN A 209 16.11 -8.05 -19.84
N ILE A 210 14.86 -8.54 -19.84
CA ILE A 210 14.18 -9.00 -18.63
C ILE A 210 14.32 -10.51 -18.46
N GLY A 211 14.43 -10.95 -17.22
CA GLY A 211 14.50 -12.36 -16.83
C GLY A 211 13.32 -12.77 -15.97
N HIS A 212 13.30 -14.05 -15.60
CA HIS A 212 12.33 -14.58 -14.66
C HIS A 212 12.89 -14.45 -13.24
N GLY A 213 12.13 -13.89 -12.30
CA GLY A 213 12.61 -13.71 -10.94
C GLY A 213 11.61 -13.04 -10.01
N PHE A 214 12.00 -12.98 -8.76
CA PHE A 214 11.30 -12.15 -7.77
C PHE A 214 11.56 -10.68 -8.06
N ASN A 215 10.52 -9.87 -7.96
CA ASN A 215 10.60 -8.43 -8.03
C ASN A 215 10.34 -7.80 -6.64
N ASN A 216 10.01 -6.52 -6.59
CA ASN A 216 9.95 -5.78 -5.34
C ASN A 216 8.96 -6.37 -4.33
N ALA A 217 9.41 -6.47 -3.08
CA ALA A 217 8.55 -6.66 -1.93
C ALA A 217 7.95 -5.32 -1.50
N GLU A 218 6.66 -5.31 -1.20
CA GLU A 218 5.93 -4.11 -0.80
C GLU A 218 5.09 -4.36 0.44
N ALA A 219 4.98 -3.34 1.29
CA ALA A 219 4.13 -3.39 2.48
C ALA A 219 3.38 -2.08 2.70
N ASN A 220 2.17 -2.20 3.24
CA ASN A 220 1.44 -1.10 3.85
C ASN A 220 1.39 -1.35 5.35
N LEU A 221 1.71 -0.32 6.13
CA LEU A 221 1.47 -0.28 7.57
C LEU A 221 0.24 0.58 7.82
N TYR A 222 -0.72 0.03 8.55
CA TYR A 222 -1.97 0.71 8.90
C TYR A 222 -1.99 1.04 10.38
N MET A 223 -2.44 2.24 10.71
CA MET A 223 -2.76 2.65 12.06
C MET A 223 -4.14 3.31 12.06
N ASN A 224 -5.09 2.70 12.73
CA ASN A 224 -6.45 3.18 12.85
C ASN A 224 -6.75 3.47 14.32
N ALA A 225 -7.27 4.65 14.62
CA ALA A 225 -7.64 5.03 15.98
C ALA A 225 -9.12 5.44 16.05
N GLN A 226 -9.91 4.77 16.89
CA GLN A 226 -11.24 5.19 17.27
C GLN A 226 -11.11 6.22 18.39
N LEU A 227 -11.38 7.49 18.11
CA LEU A 227 -11.20 8.60 19.06
C LEU A 227 -12.46 8.83 19.91
N ALA A 228 -13.62 8.74 19.27
CA ALA A 228 -14.94 8.85 19.88
C ALA A 228 -15.95 8.03 19.06
N LYS A 229 -17.21 7.98 19.51
CA LYS A 229 -18.29 7.37 18.75
C LYS A 229 -18.37 8.01 17.37
N GLY A 230 -18.26 7.19 16.30
CA GLY A 230 -18.29 7.65 14.91
C GLY A 230 -17.13 8.57 14.49
N ILE A 231 -16.11 8.77 15.33
CA ILE A 231 -14.95 9.62 15.00
C ILE A 231 -13.68 8.79 15.06
N ARG A 232 -12.98 8.72 13.93
CA ARG A 232 -11.75 7.93 13.79
C ARG A 232 -10.71 8.60 12.90
N VAL A 233 -9.47 8.25 13.13
CA VAL A 233 -8.30 8.63 12.31
C VAL A 233 -7.74 7.37 11.68
N SER A 234 -7.36 7.48 10.42
CA SER A 234 -6.64 6.43 9.69
C SER A 234 -5.34 7.00 9.16
N LEU A 235 -4.26 6.24 9.28
CA LEU A 235 -2.94 6.55 8.74
C LEU A 235 -2.39 5.32 8.04
N THR A 236 -1.86 5.50 6.84
CA THR A 236 -1.18 4.44 6.08
C THR A 236 0.21 4.88 5.68
N SER A 237 1.20 4.01 5.88
CA SER A 237 2.56 4.18 5.39
C SER A 237 2.93 3.09 4.39
N TYR A 238 3.65 3.48 3.33
CA TYR A 238 4.25 2.56 2.36
C TYR A 238 5.69 2.21 2.70
N LEU A 239 6.03 0.94 2.46
CA LEU A 239 7.39 0.43 2.42
C LEU A 239 7.56 -0.36 1.12
N SER A 240 8.66 -0.12 0.40
CA SER A 240 8.96 -0.82 -0.84
C SER A 240 10.45 -1.04 -0.96
N THR A 241 10.87 -2.22 -1.43
CA THR A 241 12.28 -2.49 -1.72
C THR A 241 12.84 -1.62 -2.83
N ARG A 242 11.98 -1.00 -3.62
CA ARG A 242 12.35 0.04 -4.60
C ARG A 242 12.96 1.28 -3.95
N HIS A 243 12.56 1.58 -2.71
CA HIS A 243 12.99 2.73 -1.91
C HIS A 243 13.44 2.27 -0.52
N HIS A 244 14.53 1.51 -0.44
CA HIS A 244 15.02 0.89 0.81
C HIS A 244 15.19 1.87 1.98
N ASN A 245 15.49 3.13 1.70
CA ASN A 245 15.80 4.14 2.71
C ASN A 245 14.60 4.99 3.10
N GLU A 246 13.42 4.78 2.49
CA GLU A 246 12.29 5.67 2.62
C GLU A 246 11.04 4.95 3.11
N THR A 247 10.38 5.54 4.07
CA THR A 247 9.01 5.20 4.46
C THR A 247 8.12 6.37 4.09
N TRP A 248 7.16 6.13 3.21
CA TRP A 248 6.28 7.19 2.72
C TRP A 248 4.93 7.13 3.42
N VAL A 249 4.48 8.28 3.90
CA VAL A 249 3.09 8.44 4.31
C VAL A 249 2.23 8.45 3.05
N LYS A 250 1.38 7.44 2.93
CA LYS A 250 0.40 7.35 1.85
C LYS A 250 -0.77 8.27 2.11
N ASP A 251 -1.38 8.11 3.28
CA ASP A 251 -2.54 8.87 3.70
C ASP A 251 -2.55 9.10 5.22
N GLY A 252 -3.35 10.07 5.64
CA GLY A 252 -3.66 10.38 7.02
C GLY A 252 -4.89 11.29 7.06
N TYR A 253 -6.02 10.77 7.54
CA TYR A 253 -7.28 11.48 7.50
C TYR A 253 -8.18 11.18 8.70
N LEU A 254 -9.05 12.13 8.98
CA LEU A 254 -10.14 12.05 9.94
C LEU A 254 -11.43 11.67 9.22
N LEU A 255 -12.19 10.76 9.81
CA LEU A 255 -13.56 10.41 9.42
C LEU A 255 -14.51 10.72 10.55
N VAL A 256 -15.63 11.37 10.22
CA VAL A 256 -16.69 11.74 11.16
C VAL A 256 -18.00 11.18 10.62
N ASP A 257 -18.50 10.14 11.29
CA ASP A 257 -19.76 9.45 10.96
C ASP A 257 -20.90 9.73 11.96
N ASP A 258 -20.60 10.36 13.09
CA ASP A 258 -21.60 10.71 14.11
C ASP A 258 -21.39 12.16 14.55
N SER A 259 -22.39 12.76 15.22
CA SER A 259 -22.30 14.13 15.69
C SER A 259 -21.22 14.27 16.77
N PRO A 260 -20.25 15.19 16.62
CA PRO A 260 -19.23 15.45 17.64
C PRO A 260 -19.78 16.18 18.87
N ILE A 261 -20.97 16.73 18.77
CA ILE A 261 -21.64 17.48 19.85
C ILE A 261 -23.10 17.03 19.99
N LYS A 262 -23.64 17.14 21.20
CA LYS A 262 -25.05 16.88 21.47
C LYS A 262 -25.90 18.06 21.01
N TRP A 263 -26.29 18.02 19.73
CA TRP A 263 -27.18 18.99 19.10
C TRP A 263 -28.09 18.25 18.12
N GLU A 264 -29.36 18.13 18.49
CA GLU A 264 -30.34 17.29 17.78
C GLU A 264 -30.39 17.50 16.26
N PRO A 265 -30.36 18.73 15.71
CA PRO A 265 -30.33 18.91 14.26
C PRO A 265 -29.09 18.30 13.59
N LEU A 266 -27.91 18.39 14.25
CA LEU A 266 -26.68 17.81 13.74
C LEU A 266 -26.66 16.28 13.90
N GLU A 267 -27.18 15.75 15.01
CA GLU A 267 -27.34 14.30 15.21
C GLU A 267 -28.25 13.70 14.14
N ASN A 268 -29.36 14.36 13.81
CA ASN A 268 -30.26 13.93 12.76
C ASN A 268 -29.62 13.99 11.36
N LEU A 269 -28.86 15.05 11.05
CA LEU A 269 -28.11 15.17 9.81
C LEU A 269 -27.04 14.08 9.68
N MET A 270 -26.29 13.84 10.74
CA MET A 270 -25.20 12.88 10.76
C MET A 270 -25.66 11.43 10.71
N GLN A 271 -26.96 11.13 10.73
CA GLN A 271 -27.48 9.80 10.38
C GLN A 271 -27.27 9.47 8.89
N PHE A 272 -27.15 10.46 8.04
CA PHE A 272 -27.01 10.32 6.60
C PHE A 272 -25.62 10.75 6.08
N VAL A 273 -24.92 11.59 6.83
CA VAL A 273 -23.70 12.28 6.40
C VAL A 273 -22.47 11.66 7.02
N THR A 274 -21.43 11.48 6.21
CA THR A 274 -20.06 11.18 6.62
C THR A 274 -19.15 12.27 6.09
N VAL A 275 -18.22 12.75 6.91
CA VAL A 275 -17.21 13.74 6.51
C VAL A 275 -15.83 13.11 6.62
N LYS A 276 -15.01 13.28 5.56
CA LYS A 276 -13.61 12.84 5.49
C LYS A 276 -12.72 14.05 5.23
N VAL A 277 -11.71 14.28 6.06
CA VAL A 277 -10.80 15.43 5.93
C VAL A 277 -9.38 15.01 6.22
N GLY A 278 -8.44 15.45 5.39
CA GLY A 278 -7.02 15.18 5.55
C GLY A 278 -6.30 14.99 4.24
N HIS A 279 -5.28 14.14 4.25
CA HIS A 279 -4.59 13.63 3.08
C HIS A 279 -5.07 12.21 2.82
N PHE A 280 -5.70 11.95 1.70
CA PHE A 280 -6.36 10.66 1.44
C PHE A 280 -6.43 10.33 -0.05
N GLU A 281 -6.57 9.05 -0.34
CA GLU A 281 -6.97 8.57 -1.66
C GLU A 281 -8.37 9.09 -1.98
N ILE A 282 -8.49 9.82 -3.09
CA ILE A 282 -9.75 10.43 -3.52
C ILE A 282 -10.73 9.35 -3.99
N ASN A 283 -12.02 9.54 -3.69
CA ASN A 283 -13.04 8.58 -4.11
C ASN A 283 -13.52 8.85 -5.55
N TYR A 284 -12.62 8.60 -6.52
CA TYR A 284 -12.89 8.67 -7.95
C TYR A 284 -13.00 7.28 -8.56
N GLY A 285 -14.18 6.92 -9.04
CA GLY A 285 -14.51 5.59 -9.56
C GLY A 285 -14.63 4.53 -8.46
N ASP A 286 -14.83 3.28 -8.87
CA ASP A 286 -14.88 2.11 -7.99
C ASP A 286 -13.66 1.20 -8.15
N SER A 287 -12.87 1.39 -9.21
CA SER A 287 -11.69 0.58 -9.47
C SER A 287 -10.65 0.68 -8.36
N HIS A 288 -10.57 1.84 -7.67
CA HIS A 288 -9.67 2.04 -6.55
C HIS A 288 -9.96 1.14 -5.33
N PHE A 289 -11.19 0.64 -5.18
CA PHE A 289 -11.53 -0.37 -4.17
C PHE A 289 -11.16 -1.80 -4.55
N ARG A 290 -10.81 -2.04 -5.82
CA ARG A 290 -10.54 -3.38 -6.39
C ARG A 290 -9.13 -3.52 -6.97
N ARG A 291 -8.28 -2.53 -6.81
CA ARG A 291 -6.90 -2.52 -7.28
C ARG A 291 -5.92 -3.05 -6.24
N THR A 292 -4.75 -3.44 -6.68
CA THR A 292 -3.58 -3.61 -5.81
C THR A 292 -3.10 -2.23 -5.39
N ASP A 293 -2.88 -2.05 -4.10
CA ASP A 293 -2.52 -0.81 -3.46
C ASP A 293 -1.26 -1.01 -2.59
N GLY A 294 -0.10 -0.77 -3.18
CA GLY A 294 1.18 -1.04 -2.54
C GLY A 294 1.27 -2.50 -2.08
N GLY A 295 1.48 -2.71 -0.77
CA GLY A 295 1.54 -4.04 -0.19
C GLY A 295 0.19 -4.75 -0.05
N ASN A 296 -0.94 -4.09 -0.33
CA ASN A 296 -2.26 -4.72 -0.25
C ASN A 296 -2.74 -5.17 -1.64
N ALA A 297 -2.63 -6.45 -1.91
CA ALA A 297 -3.14 -7.08 -3.12
C ALA A 297 -4.39 -7.96 -2.87
N MET A 298 -4.96 -7.95 -1.66
CA MET A 298 -6.08 -8.81 -1.26
C MET A 298 -7.36 -8.55 -2.06
N TYR A 299 -7.60 -7.30 -2.46
CA TYR A 299 -8.86 -6.92 -3.12
C TYR A 299 -8.85 -7.09 -4.63
N ASN A 300 -7.65 -7.14 -5.24
CA ASN A 300 -7.51 -7.30 -6.68
C ASN A 300 -7.52 -8.79 -7.05
N PRO A 301 -8.49 -9.27 -7.81
CA PRO A 301 -8.47 -10.66 -8.29
C PRO A 301 -7.36 -10.92 -9.33
N PHE A 302 -6.71 -9.87 -9.85
CA PHE A 302 -5.58 -9.91 -10.78
C PHE A 302 -4.32 -9.39 -10.09
N VAL A 303 -3.16 -9.57 -10.71
CA VAL A 303 -1.90 -8.98 -10.25
C VAL A 303 -1.84 -7.52 -10.70
N GLY A 304 -1.99 -7.27 -11.99
CA GLY A 304 -1.94 -5.92 -12.55
C GLY A 304 -3.19 -5.09 -12.30
N ASN A 305 -3.00 -3.77 -12.14
CA ASN A 305 -4.08 -2.78 -12.14
C ASN A 305 -4.55 -2.46 -13.57
N LEU A 306 -5.45 -1.51 -13.77
CA LEU A 306 -5.91 -1.10 -15.10
C LEU A 306 -4.76 -0.45 -15.91
N ILE A 307 -4.91 -0.36 -17.25
CA ILE A 307 -3.91 0.26 -18.13
C ILE A 307 -3.74 1.74 -17.78
N MET A 308 -4.86 2.48 -17.62
CA MET A 308 -4.88 3.80 -17.00
C MET A 308 -5.30 3.59 -15.54
N ASP A 309 -4.34 3.60 -14.64
CA ASP A 309 -4.56 3.37 -13.21
C ASP A 309 -4.89 4.71 -12.55
N ALA A 310 -6.18 4.99 -12.40
CA ALA A 310 -6.66 6.21 -11.75
C ALA A 310 -6.47 6.10 -10.23
N PHE A 311 -5.36 6.59 -9.75
CA PHE A 311 -4.99 6.58 -8.34
C PHE A 311 -4.23 7.86 -7.98
N THR A 312 -4.74 8.60 -7.01
CA THR A 312 -4.02 9.74 -6.41
C THR A 312 -4.45 9.97 -4.98
N THR A 313 -3.54 10.51 -4.18
CA THR A 313 -3.83 10.99 -2.83
C THR A 313 -3.73 12.51 -2.82
N GLU A 314 -4.76 13.17 -2.28
CA GLU A 314 -4.83 14.63 -2.25
C GLU A 314 -5.22 15.13 -0.86
N VAL A 315 -4.84 16.37 -0.55
CA VAL A 315 -5.22 17.03 0.71
C VAL A 315 -6.50 17.81 0.51
N GLY A 316 -7.51 17.54 1.35
CA GLY A 316 -8.80 18.19 1.22
C GLY A 316 -9.89 17.57 2.06
N GLY A 317 -11.13 17.59 1.56
CA GLY A 317 -12.28 17.00 2.22
C GLY A 317 -13.30 16.44 1.24
N GLU A 318 -13.98 15.40 1.68
CA GLU A 318 -15.11 14.76 1.01
C GLU A 318 -16.29 14.67 1.98
N VAL A 319 -17.48 14.94 1.47
CA VAL A 319 -18.75 14.79 2.18
C VAL A 319 -19.60 13.77 1.46
N TYR A 320 -20.04 12.75 2.18
CA TYR A 320 -20.89 11.67 1.68
C TYR A 320 -22.28 11.81 2.24
N VAL A 321 -23.29 11.61 1.42
CA VAL A 321 -24.70 11.53 1.81
C VAL A 321 -25.24 10.18 1.37
N ARG A 322 -25.85 9.43 2.29
CA ARG A 322 -26.41 8.10 2.02
C ARG A 322 -27.86 8.03 2.42
N LEU A 323 -28.70 7.61 1.47
CA LEU A 323 -30.13 7.46 1.62
C LEU A 323 -30.54 6.05 1.16
N GLY A 324 -30.46 5.09 2.07
CA GLY A 324 -30.71 3.70 1.76
C GLY A 324 -29.70 3.14 0.75
N ALA A 325 -30.17 2.79 -0.44
CA ALA A 325 -29.34 2.27 -1.52
C ALA A 325 -28.62 3.37 -2.32
N LEU A 326 -28.98 4.63 -2.13
CA LEU A 326 -28.43 5.76 -2.88
C LEU A 326 -27.30 6.42 -2.10
N MET A 327 -26.28 6.86 -2.82
CA MET A 327 -25.16 7.62 -2.30
C MET A 327 -24.85 8.78 -3.23
N ALA A 328 -24.52 9.92 -2.62
CA ALA A 328 -23.89 11.05 -3.30
C ALA A 328 -22.64 11.46 -2.51
N MET A 329 -21.59 11.89 -3.19
CA MET A 329 -20.39 12.44 -2.61
C MET A 329 -19.98 13.70 -3.37
N GLY A 330 -19.57 14.74 -2.64
CA GLY A 330 -18.90 15.92 -3.16
C GLY A 330 -17.59 16.12 -2.43
N GLY A 331 -16.54 16.52 -3.14
CA GLY A 331 -15.24 16.76 -2.56
C GLY A 331 -14.52 17.97 -3.17
N ILE A 332 -13.65 18.55 -2.37
CA ILE A 332 -12.73 19.62 -2.77
C ILE A 332 -11.34 19.34 -2.19
N THR A 333 -10.31 19.42 -3.04
CA THR A 333 -8.93 19.12 -2.66
C THR A 333 -7.95 20.15 -3.22
N GLY A 334 -6.69 20.08 -2.81
CA GLY A 334 -5.62 20.94 -3.32
C GLY A 334 -5.10 20.58 -4.71
N GLY A 335 -5.65 19.56 -5.37
CA GLY A 335 -5.26 19.12 -6.71
C GLY A 335 -4.03 18.24 -6.78
N GLU A 336 -3.17 18.27 -5.77
CA GLU A 336 -1.95 17.43 -5.65
C GLU A 336 -1.38 17.51 -4.23
N VAL A 337 -0.49 16.56 -3.87
CA VAL A 337 0.11 16.48 -2.53
C VAL A 337 0.84 17.76 -2.10
N ARG A 338 1.53 18.44 -3.00
CA ARG A 338 2.22 19.72 -2.71
C ARG A 338 1.27 20.88 -2.47
N GLY A 339 0.00 20.69 -2.77
CA GLY A 339 -1.07 21.61 -2.46
C GLY A 339 -0.91 23.02 -3.03
N MET A 340 -1.72 23.92 -2.53
CA MET A 340 -1.79 25.33 -2.94
C MET A 340 -0.60 26.19 -2.46
N VAL A 341 0.30 25.65 -1.65
CA VAL A 341 1.36 26.43 -0.99
C VAL A 341 2.45 26.87 -1.98
N ALA A 342 2.82 25.97 -2.88
CA ALA A 342 3.79 26.32 -3.91
C ALA A 342 3.07 26.86 -5.16
N GLN A 343 3.35 28.10 -5.58
CA GLN A 343 2.75 28.79 -6.73
C GLN A 343 1.22 28.97 -6.61
N PRO A 344 0.67 29.51 -5.51
CA PRO A 344 -0.76 29.55 -5.23
C PRO A 344 -1.57 30.27 -6.31
N GLN A 345 -1.02 31.28 -6.96
CA GLN A 345 -1.70 32.08 -7.98
C GLN A 345 -1.97 31.34 -9.30
N LYS A 346 -1.36 30.16 -9.49
CA LYS A 346 -1.54 29.34 -10.71
C LYS A 346 -2.40 28.11 -10.50
N ARG A 347 -2.88 27.88 -9.27
CA ARG A 347 -3.59 26.64 -8.92
C ARG A 347 -5.06 26.88 -8.72
N SER A 348 -5.85 25.94 -9.19
CA SER A 348 -7.24 25.79 -8.82
C SER A 348 -7.41 24.56 -7.95
N PRO A 349 -8.35 24.55 -7.01
CA PRO A 349 -8.70 23.31 -6.32
C PRO A 349 -9.23 22.28 -7.30
N SER A 350 -9.10 21.01 -6.94
CA SER A 350 -9.79 19.92 -7.61
C SER A 350 -11.19 19.77 -7.04
N PHE A 351 -12.15 19.47 -7.89
CA PHE A 351 -13.51 19.15 -7.52
C PHE A 351 -13.82 17.71 -7.87
N LEU A 352 -14.48 17.03 -6.95
CA LEU A 352 -14.89 15.65 -7.07
C LEU A 352 -16.41 15.54 -6.90
N GLY A 353 -16.99 14.62 -7.62
CA GLY A 353 -18.39 14.26 -7.45
C GLY A 353 -18.59 12.78 -7.76
N LYS A 354 -19.40 12.11 -6.95
CA LYS A 354 -19.79 10.71 -7.18
C LYS A 354 -21.24 10.52 -6.79
N VAL A 355 -21.96 9.79 -7.61
CA VAL A 355 -23.32 9.31 -7.31
C VAL A 355 -23.35 7.81 -7.51
N GLY A 356 -24.13 7.13 -6.71
CA GLY A 356 -24.19 5.68 -6.79
C GLY A 356 -25.48 5.08 -6.23
N PHE A 357 -25.76 3.91 -6.74
CA PHE A 357 -26.76 2.98 -6.24
C PHE A 357 -26.05 1.68 -5.86
N ASP A 358 -26.27 1.16 -4.64
CA ASP A 358 -25.71 -0.10 -4.17
C ASP A 358 -26.74 -0.82 -3.29
N ARG A 359 -27.20 -1.98 -3.72
CA ARG A 359 -28.22 -2.73 -3.01
C ARG A 359 -28.09 -4.23 -3.18
N GLN A 360 -28.26 -4.94 -2.09
CA GLN A 360 -28.62 -6.37 -2.10
C GLN A 360 -30.09 -6.45 -2.52
N VAL A 361 -30.36 -6.82 -3.78
CA VAL A 361 -31.72 -6.84 -4.38
C VAL A 361 -32.44 -8.13 -4.00
N MET A 362 -31.69 -9.24 -3.95
CA MET A 362 -32.15 -10.56 -3.50
C MET A 362 -31.06 -11.15 -2.58
N SER A 363 -31.34 -12.24 -1.87
CA SER A 363 -30.34 -12.92 -1.04
C SER A 363 -29.02 -13.17 -1.76
N ASP A 364 -29.09 -13.47 -3.05
CA ASP A 364 -27.96 -13.91 -3.87
C ASP A 364 -27.53 -12.85 -4.91
N LEU A 365 -28.26 -11.73 -5.04
CA LEU A 365 -28.01 -10.71 -6.08
C LEU A 365 -27.76 -9.33 -5.48
N ARG A 366 -26.55 -8.82 -5.66
CA ARG A 366 -26.17 -7.43 -5.38
C ARG A 366 -25.94 -6.68 -6.69
N LEU A 367 -26.53 -5.51 -6.79
CA LEU A 367 -26.33 -4.58 -7.89
C LEU A 367 -25.73 -3.29 -7.36
N ARG A 368 -24.68 -2.82 -8.04
CA ARG A 368 -24.10 -1.51 -7.82
C ARG A 368 -23.83 -0.82 -9.15
N LEU A 369 -24.12 0.46 -9.22
CA LEU A 369 -23.80 1.34 -10.34
C LEU A 369 -23.37 2.69 -9.79
N THR A 370 -22.18 3.14 -10.17
CA THR A 370 -21.67 4.45 -9.78
C THR A 370 -21.23 5.26 -10.99
N GLY A 371 -21.33 6.58 -10.87
CA GLY A 371 -20.74 7.54 -11.78
C GLY A 371 -19.92 8.55 -11.00
N SER A 372 -18.69 8.80 -11.43
CA SER A 372 -17.79 9.74 -10.77
C SER A 372 -17.21 10.75 -11.74
N MET A 373 -16.90 11.95 -11.23
CA MET A 373 -16.21 13.01 -11.94
C MET A 373 -15.08 13.58 -11.08
N TYR A 374 -13.97 13.88 -11.72
CA TYR A 374 -12.86 14.64 -11.15
C TYR A 374 -12.48 15.75 -12.14
N THR A 375 -12.25 16.96 -11.64
CA THR A 375 -11.79 18.07 -12.48
C THR A 375 -10.89 19.02 -11.73
N THR A 376 -9.81 19.45 -12.39
CA THR A 376 -8.92 20.53 -11.92
C THR A 376 -8.39 21.33 -13.10
N LYS A 377 -8.04 22.60 -12.86
CA LYS A 377 -7.43 23.49 -13.84
C LYS A 377 -6.21 24.15 -13.25
N HIS A 378 -5.21 24.39 -14.12
CA HIS A 378 -3.97 25.04 -13.74
C HIS A 378 -3.24 24.32 -12.59
N SER A 379 -3.33 22.99 -12.57
CA SER A 379 -2.51 22.17 -11.70
C SER A 379 -1.06 22.24 -12.16
N VAL A 380 -0.11 22.29 -11.23
CA VAL A 380 1.32 22.26 -11.59
C VAL A 380 1.69 20.86 -12.06
N SER A 381 1.12 19.82 -11.45
CA SER A 381 1.39 18.43 -11.80
C SER A 381 0.27 17.55 -11.24
N ASN A 382 -0.86 17.44 -11.97
CA ASN A 382 -1.92 16.52 -11.57
C ASN A 382 -1.43 15.07 -11.62
N THR A 383 -1.78 14.29 -10.62
CA THR A 383 -1.31 12.91 -10.41
C THR A 383 -2.41 11.85 -10.58
N LEU A 384 -3.62 12.20 -11.05
CA LEU A 384 -4.75 11.25 -11.15
C LEU A 384 -4.37 9.95 -11.87
N TYR A 385 -3.60 10.04 -12.96
CA TYR A 385 -3.13 8.88 -13.73
C TYR A 385 -1.63 8.65 -13.61
N SER A 386 -0.98 9.11 -12.55
CA SER A 386 0.45 8.84 -12.32
C SER A 386 0.70 7.46 -11.74
N GLY A 387 -0.36 6.78 -11.31
CA GLY A 387 -0.28 5.46 -10.71
C GLY A 387 0.15 5.47 -9.25
N ASP A 388 0.20 4.28 -8.68
CA ASP A 388 0.64 4.06 -7.31
C ASP A 388 2.12 4.42 -7.13
N ARG A 389 2.50 4.94 -5.99
CA ARG A 389 3.91 5.23 -5.65
C ARG A 389 4.79 3.98 -5.61
N SER A 390 4.22 2.82 -5.30
CA SER A 390 4.88 1.52 -5.39
C SER A 390 5.14 1.08 -6.84
N GLY A 391 4.51 1.73 -7.82
CA GLY A 391 4.65 1.43 -9.22
C GLY A 391 3.58 0.47 -9.76
N SER A 392 3.75 0.05 -11.01
CA SER A 392 2.93 -0.98 -11.62
C SER A 392 3.40 -2.37 -11.17
N ARG A 393 2.65 -3.40 -11.54
CA ARG A 393 2.97 -4.79 -11.18
C ARG A 393 3.71 -5.53 -12.32
N TYR A 394 4.11 -4.83 -13.39
CA TYR A 394 4.84 -5.39 -14.54
C TYR A 394 6.17 -4.65 -14.68
N TYR A 395 7.24 -5.22 -14.12
CA TYR A 395 8.53 -4.55 -14.02
C TYR A 395 9.31 -4.60 -15.33
N ASP A 396 9.84 -3.45 -15.73
CA ASP A 396 10.74 -3.24 -16.87
C ASP A 396 10.21 -3.69 -18.25
N VAL A 397 8.89 -3.89 -18.39
CA VAL A 397 8.29 -4.26 -19.69
C VAL A 397 8.25 -3.04 -20.62
N LEU A 398 8.80 -3.20 -21.83
CA LEU A 398 8.93 -2.15 -22.84
C LEU A 398 9.72 -0.91 -22.36
N GLU A 399 10.71 -1.15 -21.50
CA GLU A 399 11.65 -0.14 -21.05
C GLU A 399 12.99 -0.30 -21.78
N ASN A 400 13.77 0.80 -21.85
CA ASN A 400 15.05 0.83 -22.53
C ASN A 400 16.17 0.18 -21.70
N VAL A 401 17.31 -0.08 -22.34
CA VAL A 401 18.48 -0.74 -21.73
C VAL A 401 19.03 -0.07 -20.46
N ASN A 402 18.70 1.18 -20.21
CA ASN A 402 19.13 1.94 -19.03
C ASN A 402 18.00 2.05 -17.99
N SER A 403 16.93 1.25 -18.13
CA SER A 403 15.84 1.20 -17.15
C SER A 403 16.37 0.87 -15.77
N THR A 404 15.76 1.49 -14.76
CA THR A 404 15.97 1.15 -13.36
C THR A 404 14.61 1.06 -12.68
N GLU A 405 14.48 0.18 -11.70
CA GLU A 405 13.24 0.04 -10.93
C GLU A 405 12.77 1.37 -10.32
N ALA A 406 13.70 2.18 -9.84
CA ALA A 406 13.38 3.48 -9.25
C ALA A 406 12.77 4.47 -10.26
N ALA A 407 13.27 4.49 -11.50
CA ALA A 407 12.82 5.43 -12.54
C ALA A 407 11.64 4.89 -13.36
N ASN A 408 11.55 3.59 -13.58
CA ASN A 408 10.65 2.95 -14.54
C ASN A 408 9.61 2.02 -13.88
N ALA A 409 9.27 2.29 -12.63
CA ALA A 409 8.34 1.47 -11.84
C ALA A 409 6.91 1.39 -12.40
N TRP A 410 6.54 2.25 -13.35
CA TRP A 410 5.18 2.29 -13.93
C TRP A 410 5.09 1.61 -15.30
N SER A 411 6.04 0.75 -15.62
CA SER A 411 6.05 -0.04 -16.85
C SER A 411 4.73 -0.78 -17.08
N GLY A 412 4.29 -0.83 -18.33
CA GLY A 412 3.02 -1.47 -18.71
C GLY A 412 1.77 -0.62 -18.46
N ALA A 413 1.84 0.47 -17.70
CA ALA A 413 0.75 1.44 -17.55
C ALA A 413 0.83 2.54 -18.64
N ILE A 414 -0.27 3.24 -18.84
CA ILE A 414 -0.35 4.45 -19.67
C ILE A 414 -0.72 5.63 -18.78
N GLN A 415 0.14 6.63 -18.80
CA GLN A 415 -0.11 7.93 -18.19
C GLN A 415 -0.48 8.93 -19.29
N PRO A 416 -1.72 9.43 -19.36
CA PRO A 416 -2.16 10.38 -20.41
C PRO A 416 -1.38 11.68 -20.46
N GLY A 417 -0.63 12.04 -19.41
CA GLY A 417 0.15 13.28 -19.36
C GLY A 417 -0.68 14.56 -19.21
N GLN A 418 -1.93 14.46 -18.84
CA GLN A 418 -2.86 15.58 -18.64
C GLN A 418 -2.64 16.25 -17.28
N LYS A 419 -1.45 16.86 -17.10
CA LYS A 419 -0.99 17.33 -15.78
C LYS A 419 -1.43 18.74 -15.40
N ASP A 420 -1.82 19.58 -16.35
CA ASP A 420 -2.24 20.97 -16.10
C ASP A 420 -3.76 21.08 -15.93
N ASN A 421 -4.49 20.72 -16.98
CA ASN A 421 -5.95 20.68 -16.95
C ASN A 421 -6.41 19.26 -17.17
N ILE A 422 -7.39 18.82 -16.38
CA ILE A 422 -8.02 17.53 -16.57
C ILE A 422 -9.48 17.57 -16.13
N THR A 423 -10.33 16.92 -16.90
CA THR A 423 -11.68 16.50 -16.50
C THR A 423 -11.80 15.04 -16.84
N ALA A 424 -12.02 14.23 -15.82
CA ALA A 424 -12.17 12.79 -15.94
C ALA A 424 -13.54 12.35 -15.43
N THR A 425 -14.16 11.41 -16.13
CA THR A 425 -15.45 10.81 -15.76
C THR A 425 -15.37 9.30 -15.90
N VAL A 426 -15.99 8.59 -14.97
CA VAL A 426 -16.03 7.13 -14.99
C VAL A 426 -17.38 6.61 -14.54
N ILE A 427 -17.86 5.54 -15.20
CA ILE A 427 -19.02 4.76 -14.81
C ILE A 427 -18.58 3.35 -14.47
N ASN A 428 -18.99 2.85 -13.31
CA ASN A 428 -18.64 1.52 -12.84
C ASN A 428 -19.92 0.71 -12.52
N PRO A 429 -20.35 -0.18 -13.41
CA PRO A 429 -21.33 -1.20 -13.09
C PRO A 429 -20.68 -2.36 -12.35
N PHE A 430 -21.33 -2.85 -11.30
CA PHE A 430 -20.94 -4.06 -10.57
C PHE A 430 -22.18 -4.91 -10.30
N VAL A 431 -22.04 -6.20 -10.58
CA VAL A 431 -23.06 -7.20 -10.32
C VAL A 431 -22.41 -8.38 -9.61
N LYS A 432 -22.97 -8.81 -8.51
CA LYS A 432 -22.60 -10.06 -7.84
C LYS A 432 -23.83 -10.95 -7.73
N PHE A 433 -23.77 -12.11 -8.37
CA PHE A 433 -24.79 -13.14 -8.27
C PHE A 433 -24.15 -14.43 -7.77
N ARG A 434 -24.40 -14.78 -6.50
CA ARG A 434 -23.68 -15.86 -5.81
C ARG A 434 -22.17 -15.64 -5.90
N GLY A 435 -21.42 -16.67 -6.37
CA GLY A 435 -19.97 -16.55 -6.59
C GLY A 435 -19.56 -15.78 -7.86
N LEU A 436 -20.49 -15.44 -8.76
CA LEU A 436 -20.18 -14.73 -10.00
C LEU A 436 -20.17 -13.23 -9.77
N GLU A 437 -19.08 -12.58 -10.14
CA GLU A 437 -18.89 -11.12 -10.08
C GLU A 437 -18.59 -10.58 -11.47
N TYR A 438 -19.30 -9.53 -11.88
CA TYR A 438 -18.95 -8.68 -13.02
C TYR A 438 -18.60 -7.29 -12.51
N PHE A 439 -17.50 -6.71 -13.00
CA PHE A 439 -17.13 -5.32 -12.76
C PHE A 439 -16.72 -4.66 -14.07
N GLY A 440 -17.31 -3.50 -14.34
CA GLY A 440 -17.02 -2.68 -15.50
C GLY A 440 -16.35 -1.35 -15.13
N ASN A 441 -15.50 -0.84 -16.01
CA ASN A 441 -14.93 0.51 -15.93
C ASN A 441 -15.03 1.16 -17.31
N ILE A 442 -15.86 2.20 -17.41
CA ILE A 442 -16.06 2.99 -18.63
C ILE A 442 -15.62 4.41 -18.31
N GLU A 443 -14.45 4.79 -18.78
CA GLU A 443 -13.77 6.00 -18.36
C GLU A 443 -13.35 6.87 -19.53
N THR A 444 -13.48 8.18 -19.36
CA THR A 444 -13.01 9.19 -20.30
C THR A 444 -12.31 10.29 -19.54
N SER A 445 -11.11 10.66 -19.99
CA SER A 445 -10.41 11.85 -19.50
C SER A 445 -10.10 12.80 -20.65
N LYS A 446 -10.27 14.09 -20.38
CA LYS A 446 -9.97 15.18 -21.31
C LYS A 446 -9.09 16.21 -20.59
N GLY A 447 -7.97 16.58 -21.20
CA GLY A 447 -7.06 17.54 -20.60
C GLY A 447 -5.77 17.70 -21.37
N LYS A 448 -4.84 18.44 -20.79
CA LYS A 448 -3.55 18.79 -21.41
C LYS A 448 -2.45 18.98 -20.38
N ALA A 449 -1.20 18.96 -20.83
CA ALA A 449 -0.05 19.46 -20.10
C ALA A 449 0.04 20.99 -20.22
N ALA A 450 0.79 21.66 -19.35
CA ALA A 450 0.95 23.13 -19.35
C ALA A 450 1.59 23.67 -20.64
N THR A 451 2.37 22.85 -21.34
CA THR A 451 3.04 23.21 -22.60
C THR A 451 2.17 23.00 -23.84
N GLU A 452 0.97 22.41 -23.69
CA GLU A 452 0.08 22.11 -24.79
C GLU A 452 -0.99 23.20 -24.97
N THR A 453 -1.35 23.47 -26.21
CA THR A 453 -2.37 24.47 -26.57
C THR A 453 -3.78 23.87 -26.64
N ALA A 454 -3.91 22.57 -26.86
CA ALA A 454 -5.17 21.87 -27.03
C ALA A 454 -5.29 20.68 -26.09
N ASP A 455 -6.54 20.39 -25.68
CA ASP A 455 -6.84 19.22 -24.89
C ASP A 455 -6.74 17.94 -25.72
N ARG A 456 -6.32 16.87 -25.06
CA ARG A 456 -6.33 15.50 -25.59
C ARG A 456 -7.34 14.65 -24.80
N THR A 457 -7.92 13.67 -25.48
CA THR A 457 -8.88 12.75 -24.86
C THR A 457 -8.30 11.35 -24.80
N TRP A 458 -8.45 10.70 -23.65
CA TRP A 458 -8.22 9.28 -23.46
C TRP A 458 -9.49 8.60 -23.00
N ASN A 459 -9.72 7.38 -23.53
CA ASN A 459 -10.84 6.54 -23.14
C ASN A 459 -10.32 5.20 -22.68
N GLN A 460 -10.89 4.68 -21.61
CA GLN A 460 -10.61 3.35 -21.10
C GLN A 460 -11.90 2.56 -20.94
N LEU A 461 -11.87 1.30 -21.39
CA LEU A 461 -12.90 0.32 -21.15
C LEU A 461 -12.27 -0.91 -20.50
N SER A 462 -12.80 -1.34 -19.38
CA SER A 462 -12.44 -2.62 -18.77
C SER A 462 -13.69 -3.42 -18.42
N ASN A 463 -13.63 -4.72 -18.71
CA ASN A 463 -14.63 -5.70 -18.30
C ASN A 463 -13.91 -6.79 -17.53
N GLU A 464 -14.39 -7.09 -16.35
CA GLU A 464 -13.86 -8.06 -15.44
C GLU A 464 -14.94 -9.05 -15.04
N LEU A 465 -14.65 -10.33 -15.16
CA LEU A 465 -15.52 -11.42 -14.73
C LEU A 465 -14.74 -12.32 -13.77
N VAL A 466 -15.26 -12.54 -12.58
CA VAL A 466 -14.65 -13.38 -11.55
C VAL A 466 -15.68 -14.38 -11.05
N TYR A 467 -15.28 -15.62 -10.91
CA TYR A 467 -16.11 -16.64 -10.25
C TYR A 467 -15.39 -17.17 -9.01
N ARG A 468 -16.06 -17.04 -7.86
CA ARG A 468 -15.56 -17.48 -6.56
C ARG A 468 -16.24 -18.79 -6.15
N PHE A 469 -15.41 -19.75 -5.77
CA PHE A 469 -15.82 -21.09 -5.39
C PHE A 469 -15.80 -21.25 -3.88
N LEU A 470 -16.44 -22.33 -3.40
CA LEU A 470 -16.55 -22.74 -2.02
C LEU A 470 -17.43 -21.81 -1.17
N PRO A 471 -17.97 -22.27 -0.03
CA PRO A 471 -18.91 -21.49 0.78
C PRO A 471 -18.35 -20.16 1.30
N ALA A 472 -17.05 -20.11 1.58
CA ALA A 472 -16.37 -18.90 2.03
C ALA A 472 -15.69 -18.12 0.88
N GLU A 473 -16.00 -18.45 -0.38
CA GLU A 473 -15.45 -17.78 -1.57
C GLU A 473 -13.90 -17.73 -1.61
N GLN A 474 -13.26 -18.77 -1.09
CA GLN A 474 -11.80 -18.80 -0.87
C GLN A 474 -11.00 -18.97 -2.15
N VAL A 475 -11.56 -19.62 -3.17
CA VAL A 475 -10.88 -19.89 -4.45
C VAL A 475 -11.60 -19.12 -5.54
N TRP A 476 -10.85 -18.54 -6.47
CA TRP A 476 -11.45 -17.86 -7.61
C TRP A 476 -10.69 -18.10 -8.90
N VAL A 477 -11.39 -17.90 -10.01
CA VAL A 477 -10.84 -17.69 -11.34
C VAL A 477 -11.39 -16.39 -11.90
N GLY A 478 -10.60 -15.70 -12.71
CA GLY A 478 -10.98 -14.42 -13.28
C GLY A 478 -10.46 -14.22 -14.68
N ALA A 479 -11.20 -13.42 -15.46
CA ALA A 479 -10.79 -12.91 -16.76
C ALA A 479 -11.05 -11.41 -16.81
N ARG A 480 -10.08 -10.63 -17.31
CA ARG A 480 -10.19 -9.19 -17.54
C ARG A 480 -9.75 -8.85 -18.95
N TYR A 481 -10.55 -8.06 -19.64
CA TYR A 481 -10.15 -7.37 -20.86
C TYR A 481 -10.19 -5.88 -20.65
N ASN A 482 -9.04 -5.22 -20.84
CA ASN A 482 -8.91 -3.79 -20.68
C ASN A 482 -8.31 -3.16 -21.93
N THR A 483 -8.89 -2.06 -22.40
CA THR A 483 -8.37 -1.27 -23.51
C THR A 483 -8.35 0.20 -23.13
N ALA A 484 -7.27 0.89 -23.46
CA ALA A 484 -7.12 2.33 -23.31
C ALA A 484 -6.69 2.93 -24.65
N SER A 485 -7.29 4.04 -25.07
CA SER A 485 -6.96 4.69 -26.34
C SER A 485 -7.03 6.21 -26.24
N GLY A 486 -6.08 6.90 -26.89
CA GLY A 486 -5.98 8.34 -26.88
C GLY A 486 -4.81 8.84 -27.71
N LYS A 487 -4.26 9.99 -27.33
CA LYS A 487 -3.05 10.58 -27.90
C LYS A 487 -2.14 11.02 -26.77
N LEU A 488 -0.85 10.70 -26.82
CA LEU A 488 0.14 11.14 -25.85
C LEU A 488 0.60 12.57 -26.09
N ALA A 489 0.62 13.02 -27.36
CA ALA A 489 0.76 14.41 -27.74
C ALA A 489 -0.32 14.80 -28.75
N VAL A 490 -0.60 16.09 -28.90
CA VAL A 490 -1.63 16.61 -29.85
C VAL A 490 -1.33 16.16 -31.28
N THR A 491 -0.05 16.07 -31.64
CA THR A 491 0.42 15.69 -33.00
C THR A 491 0.45 14.20 -33.25
N ASP A 492 0.38 13.39 -32.20
CA ASP A 492 0.49 11.94 -32.33
C ASP A 492 -0.75 11.33 -32.99
N PRO A 493 -0.61 10.19 -33.67
CA PRO A 493 -1.75 9.39 -34.08
C PRO A 493 -2.55 8.91 -32.85
N LYS A 494 -3.70 8.30 -33.10
CA LYS A 494 -4.46 7.64 -32.02
C LYS A 494 -3.73 6.35 -31.64
N GLU A 495 -3.30 6.29 -30.39
CA GLU A 495 -2.66 5.14 -29.79
C GLU A 495 -3.71 4.28 -29.08
N THR A 496 -3.48 2.98 -29.04
CA THR A 496 -4.37 2.02 -28.37
C THR A 496 -3.54 0.96 -27.66
N VAL A 497 -3.85 0.71 -26.42
CA VAL A 497 -3.28 -0.38 -25.62
C VAL A 497 -4.38 -1.35 -25.25
N LYS A 498 -4.14 -2.64 -25.44
CA LYS A 498 -5.10 -3.73 -25.17
C LYS A 498 -4.44 -4.75 -24.26
N ARG A 499 -5.11 -5.11 -23.19
CA ARG A 499 -4.63 -6.11 -22.23
C ARG A 499 -5.70 -7.16 -21.97
N THR A 500 -5.27 -8.42 -22.04
CA THR A 500 -6.05 -9.58 -21.57
C THR A 500 -5.34 -10.18 -20.38
N GLN A 501 -6.08 -10.45 -19.32
CA GLN A 501 -5.59 -11.08 -18.09
C GLN A 501 -6.49 -12.26 -17.75
N LEU A 502 -5.87 -13.36 -17.35
CA LEU A 502 -6.54 -14.53 -16.77
C LEU A 502 -5.90 -14.76 -15.41
N SER A 503 -6.69 -14.99 -14.39
CA SER A 503 -6.17 -15.20 -13.04
C SER A 503 -6.84 -16.36 -12.34
N ALA A 504 -6.13 -16.92 -11.38
CA ALA A 504 -6.66 -17.82 -10.38
C ALA A 504 -6.00 -17.53 -9.04
N GLY A 505 -6.72 -17.71 -7.96
CA GLY A 505 -6.16 -17.49 -6.62
C GLY A 505 -6.90 -18.24 -5.53
N TRP A 506 -6.27 -18.25 -4.37
CA TRP A 506 -6.73 -18.97 -3.21
C TRP A 506 -6.40 -18.20 -1.93
N PHE A 507 -7.41 -17.96 -1.11
CA PHE A 507 -7.27 -17.54 0.28
C PHE A 507 -7.06 -18.79 1.15
N ILE A 508 -5.80 -19.03 1.52
CA ILE A 508 -5.41 -20.14 2.40
C ILE A 508 -6.01 -19.90 3.79
N THR A 509 -5.98 -18.66 4.24
CA THR A 509 -6.73 -18.09 5.36
C THR A 509 -7.28 -16.73 4.94
N PRO A 510 -8.20 -16.09 5.67
CA PRO A 510 -8.68 -14.75 5.31
C PRO A 510 -7.55 -13.73 5.13
N GLY A 511 -6.45 -13.85 5.88
CA GLY A 511 -5.30 -12.95 5.80
C GLY A 511 -4.10 -13.47 5.00
N LEU A 512 -4.18 -14.64 4.35
CA LEU A 512 -3.09 -15.22 3.54
C LEU A 512 -3.63 -15.66 2.19
N MET A 513 -3.13 -15.06 1.13
CA MET A 513 -3.55 -15.29 -0.24
C MET A 513 -2.37 -15.60 -1.16
N GLY A 514 -2.59 -16.52 -2.09
CA GLY A 514 -1.74 -16.71 -3.26
C GLY A 514 -2.55 -16.59 -4.54
N LYS A 515 -1.98 -15.99 -5.59
CA LYS A 515 -2.62 -15.90 -6.91
C LYS A 515 -1.60 -16.00 -8.04
N ILE A 516 -2.08 -16.44 -9.20
CA ILE A 516 -1.36 -16.48 -10.46
C ILE A 516 -2.13 -15.69 -11.50
N GLU A 517 -1.42 -14.99 -12.35
CA GLU A 517 -1.98 -14.28 -13.51
C GLU A 517 -1.21 -14.64 -14.76
N TYR A 518 -1.94 -14.87 -15.85
CA TYR A 518 -1.42 -14.77 -17.22
C TYR A 518 -1.83 -13.41 -17.79
N VAL A 519 -0.87 -12.68 -18.37
CA VAL A 519 -1.10 -11.38 -19.00
C VAL A 519 -0.60 -11.39 -20.44
N ASN A 520 -1.32 -10.68 -21.31
CA ASN A 520 -0.87 -10.35 -22.67
C ASN A 520 -1.32 -8.92 -22.99
N GLN A 521 -0.36 -8.01 -23.17
CA GLN A 521 -0.61 -6.62 -23.53
C GLN A 521 0.02 -6.25 -24.86
N LYS A 522 -0.73 -5.54 -25.70
CA LYS A 522 -0.32 -5.07 -27.02
C LYS A 522 -0.49 -3.57 -27.15
N TYR A 523 0.40 -2.97 -27.93
CA TYR A 523 0.45 -1.53 -28.20
C TYR A 523 0.31 -1.29 -29.70
N ASP A 524 -0.72 -0.57 -30.09
CA ASP A 524 -1.06 -0.25 -31.47
C ASP A 524 -1.07 1.26 -31.68
N GLY A 525 -0.65 1.74 -32.88
CA GLY A 525 -0.77 3.12 -33.29
C GLY A 525 0.33 4.07 -32.76
N PHE A 526 1.35 3.55 -32.06
CA PHE A 526 2.50 4.34 -31.64
C PHE A 526 3.41 4.69 -32.81
N VAL A 527 3.98 5.88 -32.81
CA VAL A 527 4.89 6.30 -33.88
C VAL A 527 6.14 5.42 -33.94
N PRO A 528 6.76 5.23 -35.12
CA PRO A 528 7.90 4.31 -35.28
C PRO A 528 9.11 4.61 -34.37
N THR A 529 9.24 5.85 -33.88
CA THR A 529 10.32 6.29 -32.99
C THR A 529 9.98 6.20 -31.50
N ASP A 530 8.80 5.67 -31.15
CA ASP A 530 8.42 5.37 -29.77
C ASP A 530 8.77 3.93 -29.42
N ILE A 531 9.36 3.68 -28.27
CA ILE A 531 9.76 2.34 -27.79
C ILE A 531 8.59 1.34 -27.75
N ARG A 532 7.35 1.83 -27.65
CA ARG A 532 6.13 1.03 -27.65
C ARG A 532 5.59 0.67 -29.03
N ASN A 533 6.23 1.15 -30.12
CA ASN A 533 5.79 0.81 -31.48
C ASN A 533 5.84 -0.68 -31.72
N GLY A 534 4.69 -1.26 -32.10
CA GLY A 534 4.55 -2.72 -32.26
C GLY A 534 4.84 -3.51 -30.98
N GLY A 535 4.79 -2.83 -29.85
CA GLY A 535 5.11 -3.37 -28.54
C GLY A 535 4.15 -4.45 -28.09
N ASN A 536 4.69 -5.47 -27.44
CA ASN A 536 3.92 -6.51 -26.78
C ASN A 536 4.72 -7.07 -25.60
N PHE A 537 4.02 -7.32 -24.48
CA PHE A 537 4.56 -8.18 -23.44
C PHE A 537 3.52 -9.22 -23.01
N LYS A 538 4.01 -10.38 -22.57
CA LYS A 538 3.15 -11.49 -22.14
C LYS A 538 3.90 -12.40 -21.19
N GLY A 539 3.17 -13.16 -20.39
CA GLY A 539 3.72 -14.18 -19.51
C GLY A 539 2.90 -14.37 -18.25
N PHE A 540 3.56 -14.88 -17.22
CA PHE A 540 2.92 -15.25 -15.95
C PHE A 540 3.52 -14.47 -14.79
N LEU A 541 2.68 -14.22 -13.80
CA LEU A 541 3.05 -13.66 -12.50
C LEU A 541 2.46 -14.55 -11.41
N VAL A 542 3.21 -14.70 -10.33
CA VAL A 542 2.74 -15.35 -9.10
C VAL A 542 2.90 -14.35 -7.97
N GLU A 543 1.87 -14.18 -7.17
CA GLU A 543 1.86 -13.20 -6.07
C GLU A 543 1.36 -13.84 -4.79
N GLY A 544 2.08 -13.61 -3.71
CA GLY A 544 1.69 -13.98 -2.35
C GLY A 544 1.48 -12.73 -1.49
N THR A 545 0.37 -12.68 -0.76
CA THR A 545 0.01 -11.55 0.10
C THR A 545 -0.41 -12.03 1.47
N VAL A 546 0.10 -11.35 2.50
CA VAL A 546 -0.32 -11.50 3.90
C VAL A 546 -0.92 -10.18 4.36
N ALA A 547 -2.10 -10.20 5.01
CA ALA A 547 -2.72 -9.00 5.59
C ALA A 547 -3.44 -9.33 6.90
N PHE A 548 -3.29 -8.46 7.89
CA PHE A 548 -3.92 -8.61 9.21
C PHE A 548 -4.09 -7.26 9.92
#